data_480532f5fb7127be9c0aaf562bfab8f2
#
_entry.id   480532f5fb7127be9c0aaf562bfab8f2
#
_cell.length_a   1.000
_cell.length_b   1.000
_cell.length_c   1.000
_cell.angle_alpha   90.00
_cell.angle_beta   90.00
_cell.angle_gamma   90.00
#
_symmetry.space_group_name_H-M   'P 1'
#
loop_
_entity.id
_entity.type
_entity.pdbx_description
1 polymer ?
#
loop_
_entity_poly.entity_id
_entity_poly.type
_entity_poly.pdbx_seq_one_letter_code
_entity_poly.pdbx_strand_id
1 'polypeptide(L)'
;WSAPLMTMERVTLGPITLSRLVYGMWRLGDDPDTSRAHVQAKVEACLAQGITTMDHADIYGGYTVEALFGEAIRGTNLRDRIEIVTKCGIIAPVGEYAGARLKHYDTSRRHVTASVERSLRLLGTDRIDLLLSHRPDPFMDFDETGRVLDELVASGKVRAVGVSNFRPWDSALLQSR
;
A
#
# COMPACT_ATOMS: atom_id res chain seq x y z
N TRP A 1 -0.06 19.26 35.13
CA TRP A 1 0.86 19.38 33.99
C TRP A 1 0.23 18.65 32.81
N SER A 2 -0.61 19.36 32.02
CA SER A 2 -1.03 18.88 30.72
C SER A 2 0.13 19.17 29.75
N ALA A 3 0.86 18.15 29.36
CA ALA A 3 1.77 18.27 28.25
C ALA A 3 0.96 18.71 27.01
N PRO A 4 1.44 19.66 26.19
CA PRO A 4 0.75 19.99 24.96
C PRO A 4 0.64 18.72 24.13
N LEU A 5 -0.56 18.44 23.60
CA LEU A 5 -0.78 17.38 22.61
C LEU A 5 0.20 17.66 21.47
N MET A 6 1.23 16.83 21.36
CA MET A 6 2.17 16.93 20.25
C MET A 6 1.41 16.63 18.97
N THR A 7 1.25 17.66 18.13
CA THR A 7 0.64 17.48 16.81
C THR A 7 1.54 16.54 16.01
N MET A 8 0.97 15.45 15.47
CA MET A 8 1.71 14.53 14.61
C MET A 8 2.30 15.28 13.42
N GLU A 9 3.62 15.21 13.26
CA GLU A 9 4.31 15.79 12.11
C GLU A 9 3.83 15.10 10.82
N ARG A 10 3.71 15.88 9.76
CA ARG A 10 3.33 15.38 8.44
C ARG A 10 4.47 15.59 7.44
N VAL A 11 4.63 14.66 6.53
CA VAL A 11 5.67 14.68 5.50
C VAL A 11 5.01 14.80 4.13
N THR A 12 5.38 15.82 3.38
CA THR A 12 4.89 16.02 2.01
C THR A 12 5.84 15.37 1.01
N LEU A 13 5.30 14.51 0.16
CA LEU A 13 6.00 13.78 -0.88
C LEU A 13 5.28 14.04 -2.23
N GLY A 14 5.78 14.99 -3.01
CA GLY A 14 5.11 15.39 -4.25
C GLY A 14 3.66 15.82 -3.98
N PRO A 15 2.67 15.16 -4.61
CA PRO A 15 1.26 15.56 -4.50
C PRO A 15 0.56 15.02 -3.25
N ILE A 16 1.23 14.25 -2.40
CA ILE A 16 0.63 13.62 -1.21
C ILE A 16 1.30 14.09 0.07
N THR A 17 0.55 14.01 1.17
CA THR A 17 1.04 14.30 2.52
C THR A 17 0.68 13.15 3.43
N LEU A 18 1.68 12.55 4.08
CA LEU A 18 1.55 11.40 4.96
C LEU A 18 1.83 11.81 6.41
N SER A 19 1.28 11.08 7.38
CA SER A 19 1.73 11.20 8.77
C SER A 19 3.15 10.64 8.92
N ARG A 20 4.00 11.28 9.73
CA ARG A 20 5.39 10.86 9.94
C ARG A 20 5.50 9.45 10.52
N LEU A 21 4.58 9.10 11.43
CA LEU A 21 4.40 7.73 11.88
C LEU A 21 3.34 7.07 11.01
N VAL A 22 3.61 5.84 10.60
CA VAL A 22 2.77 5.05 9.70
C VAL A 22 2.38 3.76 10.41
N TYR A 23 1.09 3.40 10.36
CA TYR A 23 0.62 2.16 10.97
C TYR A 23 0.70 1.01 9.96
N GLY A 24 1.57 0.03 10.25
CA GLY A 24 1.77 -1.13 9.37
C GLY A 24 0.71 -2.22 9.59
N MET A 25 0.08 -2.64 8.51
CA MET A 25 -0.97 -3.66 8.51
C MET A 25 -0.45 -5.09 8.32
N TRP A 26 0.86 -5.28 8.23
CA TRP A 26 1.44 -6.60 7.97
C TRP A 26 0.94 -7.69 8.91
N ARG A 27 0.77 -7.38 10.19
CA ARG A 27 0.34 -8.34 11.22
C ARG A 27 -1.17 -8.39 11.45
N LEU A 28 -1.96 -7.64 10.68
CA LEU A 28 -3.41 -7.63 10.86
C LEU A 28 -4.04 -9.02 10.67
N GLY A 29 -3.53 -9.81 9.72
CA GLY A 29 -4.01 -11.17 9.50
C GLY A 29 -3.65 -12.18 10.60
N ASP A 30 -2.63 -11.86 11.42
CA ASP A 30 -2.18 -12.70 12.54
C ASP A 30 -2.86 -12.30 13.87
N ASP A 31 -3.69 -11.26 13.86
CA ASP A 31 -4.40 -10.79 15.05
C ASP A 31 -5.45 -11.83 15.47
N PRO A 32 -5.54 -12.17 16.76
CA PRO A 32 -6.56 -13.10 17.26
C PRO A 32 -7.99 -12.58 17.07
N ASP A 33 -8.17 -11.25 16.91
CA ASP A 33 -9.44 -10.63 16.57
C ASP A 33 -9.32 -9.79 15.29
N THR A 34 -9.79 -10.35 14.18
CA THR A 34 -9.87 -9.65 12.89
C THR A 34 -11.27 -9.11 12.59
N SER A 35 -12.14 -9.04 13.62
CA SER A 35 -13.48 -8.51 13.44
C SER A 35 -13.47 -7.07 12.94
N ARG A 36 -14.50 -6.70 12.18
CA ARG A 36 -14.69 -5.35 11.67
C ARG A 36 -14.56 -4.28 12.75
N ALA A 37 -15.20 -4.51 13.92
CA ALA A 37 -15.18 -3.57 15.03
C ALA A 37 -13.76 -3.38 15.60
N HIS A 38 -13.00 -4.48 15.72
CA HIS A 38 -11.63 -4.41 16.23
C HIS A 38 -10.69 -3.67 15.26
N VAL A 39 -10.78 -3.95 13.96
CA VAL A 39 -10.00 -3.24 12.96
C VAL A 39 -10.34 -1.74 12.92
N GLN A 40 -11.63 -1.39 12.97
CA GLN A 40 -12.05 0.01 13.07
C GLN A 40 -11.49 0.70 14.32
N ALA A 41 -11.55 0.02 15.48
CA ALA A 41 -11.01 0.57 16.73
C ALA A 41 -9.50 0.84 16.63
N LYS A 42 -8.73 -0.02 15.97
CA LYS A 42 -7.28 0.22 15.70
C LYS A 42 -7.06 1.47 14.85
N VAL A 43 -7.83 1.63 13.77
CA VAL A 43 -7.73 2.81 12.90
C VAL A 43 -8.10 4.08 13.67
N GLU A 44 -9.20 4.07 14.43
CA GLU A 44 -9.60 5.22 15.25
C GLU A 44 -8.56 5.55 16.35
N ALA A 45 -7.94 4.55 16.95
CA ALA A 45 -6.85 4.77 17.91
C ALA A 45 -5.62 5.43 17.25
N CYS A 46 -5.29 5.05 16.02
CA CYS A 46 -4.26 5.71 15.22
C CYS A 46 -4.62 7.17 14.93
N LEU A 47 -5.84 7.40 14.44
CA LEU A 47 -6.35 8.74 14.14
C LEU A 47 -6.35 9.65 15.37
N ALA A 48 -6.70 9.13 16.54
CA ALA A 48 -6.66 9.86 17.81
C ALA A 48 -5.23 10.33 18.18
N GLN A 49 -4.19 9.65 17.67
CA GLN A 49 -2.78 10.03 17.82
C GLN A 49 -2.25 10.84 16.63
N GLY A 50 -3.09 11.20 15.66
CA GLY A 50 -2.69 11.89 14.45
C GLY A 50 -1.99 11.00 13.41
N ILE A 51 -1.98 9.67 13.60
CA ILE A 51 -1.46 8.71 12.63
C ILE A 51 -2.55 8.45 11.61
N THR A 52 -2.39 8.99 10.40
CA THR A 52 -3.41 8.89 9.33
C THR A 52 -3.00 7.94 8.22
N THR A 53 -1.73 7.53 8.16
CA THR A 53 -1.21 6.70 7.06
C THR A 53 -1.21 5.23 7.45
N MET A 54 -1.86 4.39 6.63
CA MET A 54 -1.99 2.94 6.78
C MET A 54 -1.17 2.24 5.71
N ASP A 55 -0.17 1.46 6.13
CA ASP A 55 0.76 0.78 5.22
C ASP A 55 0.35 -0.67 4.98
N HIS A 56 -0.03 -0.95 3.77
CA HIS A 56 -0.41 -2.25 3.24
C HIS A 56 0.63 -2.80 2.26
N ALA A 57 0.43 -4.02 1.85
CA ALA A 57 0.95 -4.63 0.64
C ALA A 57 -0.01 -5.73 0.18
N ASP A 58 -0.08 -5.97 -1.12
CA ASP A 58 -0.94 -7.00 -1.69
C ASP A 58 -0.66 -8.39 -1.09
N ILE A 59 0.62 -8.72 -0.83
CA ILE A 59 1.06 -10.01 -0.28
C ILE A 59 0.75 -10.20 1.23
N TYR A 60 0.40 -9.15 1.97
CA TYR A 60 0.23 -9.27 3.42
C TYR A 60 -0.87 -10.27 3.78
N GLY A 61 -0.60 -11.11 4.81
CA GLY A 61 -1.48 -12.20 5.21
C GLY A 61 -1.74 -13.23 4.11
N GLY A 62 -0.79 -13.44 3.18
CA GLY A 62 -1.02 -14.30 2.03
C GLY A 62 -2.09 -13.78 1.09
N TYR A 63 -2.11 -12.47 0.84
CA TYR A 63 -3.05 -11.72 -0.01
C TYR A 63 -4.45 -11.54 0.57
N THR A 64 -4.60 -11.54 1.91
CA THR A 64 -5.91 -11.40 2.57
C THR A 64 -6.10 -10.08 3.32
N VAL A 65 -5.01 -9.41 3.74
CA VAL A 65 -5.09 -8.24 4.65
C VAL A 65 -5.80 -7.05 4.01
N GLU A 66 -5.60 -6.77 2.73
CA GLU A 66 -6.32 -5.70 2.04
C GLU A 66 -7.85 -5.92 2.05
N ALA A 67 -8.29 -7.18 1.89
CA ALA A 67 -9.71 -7.52 1.96
C ALA A 67 -10.27 -7.36 3.39
N LEU A 68 -9.54 -7.82 4.40
CA LEU A 68 -9.91 -7.63 5.81
C LEU A 68 -10.07 -6.15 6.16
N PHE A 69 -9.09 -5.34 5.77
CA PHE A 69 -9.12 -3.91 6.04
C PHE A 69 -10.24 -3.20 5.27
N GLY A 70 -10.37 -3.47 3.98
CA GLY A 70 -11.41 -2.87 3.13
C GLY A 70 -12.83 -3.20 3.62
N GLU A 71 -13.05 -4.44 4.06
CA GLU A 71 -14.34 -4.84 4.66
C GLU A 71 -14.60 -4.08 5.97
N ALA A 72 -13.56 -3.88 6.78
CA ALA A 72 -13.70 -3.16 8.04
C ALA A 72 -14.09 -1.69 7.85
N ILE A 73 -13.50 -0.99 6.88
CA ILE A 73 -13.76 0.44 6.65
C ILE A 73 -14.96 0.72 5.75
N ARG A 74 -15.50 -0.31 5.09
CA ARG A 74 -16.64 -0.16 4.16
C ARG A 74 -17.86 0.46 4.84
N GLY A 75 -18.44 1.48 4.21
CA GLY A 75 -19.62 2.19 4.73
C GLY A 75 -19.34 3.10 5.92
N THR A 76 -18.06 3.37 6.21
CA THR A 76 -17.63 4.36 7.19
C THR A 76 -17.04 5.58 6.49
N ASN A 77 -16.71 6.63 7.25
CA ASN A 77 -15.97 7.79 6.75
C ASN A 77 -14.44 7.65 6.92
N LEU A 78 -13.95 6.46 7.30
CA LEU A 78 -12.53 6.26 7.61
C LEU A 78 -11.65 6.47 6.39
N ARG A 79 -12.11 6.04 5.19
CA ARG A 79 -11.32 6.21 3.95
C ARG A 79 -10.94 7.66 3.68
N ASP A 80 -11.80 8.61 4.01
CA ASP A 80 -11.56 10.03 3.77
C ASP A 80 -10.66 10.69 4.82
N ARG A 81 -10.38 9.97 5.90
CA ARG A 81 -9.56 10.43 7.04
C ARG A 81 -8.16 9.81 7.04
N ILE A 82 -7.87 8.90 6.12
CA ILE A 82 -6.61 8.16 6.06
C ILE A 82 -5.97 8.24 4.68
N GLU A 83 -4.66 8.08 4.66
CA GLU A 83 -3.90 7.78 3.45
C GLU A 83 -3.59 6.28 3.41
N ILE A 84 -3.76 5.67 2.26
CA ILE A 84 -3.44 4.25 2.03
C ILE A 84 -2.18 4.14 1.18
N VAL A 85 -1.16 3.51 1.77
CA VAL A 85 0.02 3.03 1.06
C VAL A 85 -0.18 1.55 0.79
N THR A 86 0.08 1.09 -0.43
CA THR A 86 0.17 -0.35 -0.72
C THR A 86 1.33 -0.66 -1.66
N LYS A 87 1.62 -1.94 -1.84
CA LYS A 87 2.80 -2.39 -2.58
C LYS A 87 2.44 -3.61 -3.43
N CYS A 88 3.11 -3.77 -4.57
CA CYS A 88 2.96 -4.94 -5.44
C CYS A 88 4.31 -5.38 -6.01
N GLY A 89 4.31 -6.50 -6.72
CA GLY A 89 5.50 -7.01 -7.42
C GLY A 89 6.16 -8.23 -6.76
N ILE A 90 5.63 -8.73 -5.64
CA ILE A 90 6.06 -10.03 -5.08
C ILE A 90 4.99 -11.07 -5.41
N ILE A 91 5.39 -12.18 -6.02
CA ILE A 91 4.55 -13.35 -6.22
C ILE A 91 5.06 -14.45 -5.29
N ALA A 92 4.22 -14.89 -4.35
CA ALA A 92 4.49 -16.00 -3.46
C ALA A 92 3.47 -17.13 -3.70
N PRO A 93 3.86 -18.41 -3.58
CA PRO A 93 3.00 -19.57 -3.84
C PRO A 93 1.98 -19.79 -2.72
N VAL A 94 1.18 -18.76 -2.42
CA VAL A 94 0.10 -18.77 -1.40
C VAL A 94 -1.08 -17.94 -1.90
N GLY A 95 -2.25 -18.15 -1.34
CA GLY A 95 -3.45 -17.38 -1.62
C GLY A 95 -3.73 -17.21 -3.12
N GLU A 96 -3.78 -15.97 -3.58
CA GLU A 96 -4.02 -15.60 -4.99
C GLU A 96 -3.07 -16.30 -5.97
N TYR A 97 -1.84 -16.53 -5.55
CA TYR A 97 -0.80 -17.14 -6.41
C TYR A 97 -0.38 -18.53 -5.94
N ALA A 98 -1.29 -19.29 -5.32
CA ALA A 98 -1.00 -20.65 -4.83
C ALA A 98 -0.48 -21.60 -5.93
N GLY A 99 -0.79 -21.32 -7.19
CA GLY A 99 -0.28 -22.07 -8.36
C GLY A 99 1.14 -21.69 -8.80
N ALA A 100 1.77 -20.67 -8.21
CA ALA A 100 3.14 -20.31 -8.53
C ALA A 100 4.10 -21.39 -8.03
N ARG A 101 5.11 -21.73 -8.85
CA ARG A 101 6.06 -22.82 -8.51
C ARG A 101 7.07 -22.40 -7.43
N LEU A 102 7.39 -21.12 -7.36
CA LEU A 102 8.34 -20.54 -6.41
C LEU A 102 8.03 -19.06 -6.18
N LYS A 103 8.57 -18.49 -5.10
CA LYS A 103 8.51 -17.06 -4.87
C LYS A 103 9.43 -16.34 -5.86
N HIS A 104 8.88 -15.33 -6.54
CA HIS A 104 9.61 -14.49 -7.50
C HIS A 104 9.05 -13.07 -7.52
N TYR A 105 9.64 -12.21 -8.34
CA TYR A 105 9.18 -10.85 -8.55
C TYR A 105 8.61 -10.71 -9.96
N ASP A 106 7.62 -9.83 -10.11
CA ASP A 106 7.04 -9.47 -11.40
C ASP A 106 6.64 -8.00 -11.36
N THR A 107 7.34 -7.18 -12.11
CA THR A 107 7.10 -5.74 -12.24
C THR A 107 6.58 -5.38 -13.64
N SER A 108 6.14 -6.38 -14.41
CA SER A 108 5.55 -6.18 -15.73
C SER A 108 4.28 -5.32 -15.65
N ARG A 109 3.97 -4.62 -16.73
CA ARG A 109 2.73 -3.87 -16.92
C ARG A 109 1.50 -4.70 -16.54
N ARG A 110 1.45 -5.94 -17.02
CA ARG A 110 0.31 -6.84 -16.77
C ARG A 110 0.12 -7.08 -15.27
N HIS A 111 1.20 -7.42 -14.55
CA HIS A 111 1.12 -7.73 -13.13
C HIS A 111 0.81 -6.47 -12.31
N VAL A 112 1.52 -5.38 -12.53
CA VAL A 112 1.32 -4.13 -11.79
C VAL A 112 -0.11 -3.62 -11.94
N THR A 113 -0.63 -3.59 -13.17
CA THR A 113 -2.02 -3.17 -13.43
C THR A 113 -3.03 -4.09 -12.71
N ALA A 114 -2.87 -5.41 -12.86
CA ALA A 114 -3.78 -6.37 -12.23
C ALA A 114 -3.75 -6.27 -10.70
N SER A 115 -2.57 -6.08 -10.11
CA SER A 115 -2.40 -5.92 -8.66
C SER A 115 -3.07 -4.64 -8.16
N VAL A 116 -2.91 -3.51 -8.84
CA VAL A 116 -3.57 -2.24 -8.47
C VAL A 116 -5.08 -2.37 -8.54
N GLU A 117 -5.62 -2.93 -9.62
CA GLU A 117 -7.08 -3.15 -9.77
C GLU A 117 -7.63 -4.06 -8.66
N ARG A 118 -6.86 -5.09 -8.30
CA ARG A 118 -7.20 -5.98 -7.21
C ARG A 118 -7.19 -5.26 -5.87
N SER A 119 -6.14 -4.48 -5.57
CA SER A 119 -6.02 -3.72 -4.33
C SER A 119 -7.16 -2.70 -4.18
N LEU A 120 -7.49 -1.93 -5.22
CA LEU A 120 -8.62 -0.99 -5.23
C LEU A 120 -9.94 -1.70 -4.89
N ARG A 121 -10.19 -2.84 -5.53
CA ARG A 121 -11.41 -3.65 -5.29
C ARG A 121 -11.47 -4.19 -3.86
N LEU A 122 -10.36 -4.76 -3.35
CA LEU A 122 -10.30 -5.35 -2.01
C LEU A 122 -10.38 -4.30 -0.91
N LEU A 123 -9.68 -3.18 -1.06
CA LEU A 123 -9.72 -2.04 -0.15
C LEU A 123 -11.05 -1.26 -0.22
N GLY A 124 -11.85 -1.49 -1.28
CA GLY A 124 -13.14 -0.80 -1.47
C GLY A 124 -12.98 0.70 -1.71
N THR A 125 -11.96 1.10 -2.47
CA THR A 125 -11.62 2.50 -2.75
C THR A 125 -11.38 2.71 -4.25
N ASP A 126 -11.55 3.94 -4.69
CA ASP A 126 -11.27 4.36 -6.06
C ASP A 126 -9.83 4.83 -6.28
N ARG A 127 -9.06 5.01 -5.19
CA ARG A 127 -7.69 5.53 -5.25
C ARG A 127 -6.78 4.91 -4.19
N ILE A 128 -5.51 4.78 -4.54
CA ILE A 128 -4.37 4.51 -3.64
C ILE A 128 -3.58 5.80 -3.50
N ASP A 129 -3.21 6.19 -2.29
CA ASP A 129 -2.47 7.42 -2.07
C ASP A 129 -0.98 7.26 -2.44
N LEU A 130 -0.37 6.13 -2.12
CA LEU A 130 1.00 5.80 -2.53
C LEU A 130 1.11 4.32 -2.90
N LEU A 131 1.53 4.06 -4.15
CA LEU A 131 1.88 2.72 -4.59
C LEU A 131 3.41 2.54 -4.59
N LEU A 132 3.89 1.46 -3.99
CA LEU A 132 5.30 1.11 -3.98
C LEU A 132 5.56 -0.17 -4.79
N SER A 133 6.60 -0.15 -5.65
CA SER A 133 7.22 -1.39 -6.07
C SER A 133 7.87 -2.04 -4.85
N HIS A 134 7.40 -3.22 -4.44
CA HIS A 134 7.71 -3.80 -3.12
C HIS A 134 9.17 -4.23 -2.99
N ARG A 135 9.73 -4.73 -4.09
CA ARG A 135 11.12 -5.17 -4.20
C ARG A 135 11.65 -4.89 -5.60
N PRO A 136 12.96 -4.65 -5.74
CA PRO A 136 13.56 -4.61 -7.06
C PRO A 136 13.46 -6.01 -7.69
N ASP A 137 13.04 -6.06 -8.93
CA ASP A 137 13.05 -7.27 -9.75
C ASP A 137 14.35 -7.28 -10.56
N PRO A 138 15.20 -8.32 -10.45
CA PRO A 138 16.42 -8.41 -11.25
C PRO A 138 16.18 -8.41 -12.76
N PHE A 139 14.97 -8.76 -13.21
CA PHE A 139 14.57 -8.79 -14.61
C PHE A 139 13.61 -7.64 -14.98
N MET A 140 13.56 -6.59 -14.17
CA MET A 140 12.71 -5.44 -14.43
C MET A 140 13.04 -4.77 -15.78
N ASP A 141 12.03 -4.62 -16.62
CA ASP A 141 12.08 -3.66 -17.73
C ASP A 141 11.70 -2.28 -17.15
N PHE A 142 12.71 -1.44 -16.95
CA PHE A 142 12.53 -0.12 -16.33
C PHE A 142 11.67 0.81 -17.19
N ASP A 143 11.70 0.68 -18.51
CA ASP A 143 10.88 1.48 -19.41
C ASP A 143 9.41 1.06 -19.36
N GLU A 144 9.13 -0.24 -19.31
CA GLU A 144 7.76 -0.75 -19.17
C GLU A 144 7.19 -0.41 -17.79
N THR A 145 7.98 -0.66 -16.74
CA THR A 145 7.57 -0.39 -15.35
C THR A 145 7.35 1.09 -15.13
N GLY A 146 8.25 1.96 -15.58
CA GLY A 146 8.09 3.42 -15.48
C GLY A 146 6.80 3.89 -16.15
N ARG A 147 6.56 3.47 -17.39
CA ARG A 147 5.34 3.84 -18.12
C ARG A 147 4.05 3.39 -17.46
N VAL A 148 3.97 2.18 -16.92
CA VAL A 148 2.75 1.73 -16.25
C VAL A 148 2.50 2.50 -14.95
N LEU A 149 3.56 2.86 -14.22
CA LEU A 149 3.42 3.70 -13.02
C LEU A 149 2.89 5.10 -13.36
N ASP A 150 3.42 5.73 -14.42
CA ASP A 150 2.93 7.03 -14.91
C ASP A 150 1.47 6.96 -15.36
N GLU A 151 1.07 5.92 -16.09
CA GLU A 151 -0.31 5.72 -16.51
C GLU A 151 -1.28 5.55 -15.33
N LEU A 152 -0.86 4.84 -14.28
CA LEU A 152 -1.65 4.68 -13.06
C LEU A 152 -1.86 6.02 -12.34
N VAL A 153 -0.84 6.88 -12.32
CA VAL A 153 -0.96 8.24 -11.78
C VAL A 153 -1.85 9.09 -12.68
N ALA A 154 -1.64 9.08 -13.99
CA ALA A 154 -2.43 9.84 -14.94
C ALA A 154 -3.93 9.47 -14.93
N SER A 155 -4.25 8.19 -14.65
CA SER A 155 -5.62 7.71 -14.53
C SER A 155 -6.32 8.10 -13.21
N GLY A 156 -5.57 8.63 -12.23
CA GLY A 156 -6.06 8.97 -10.89
C GLY A 156 -6.24 7.76 -9.96
N LYS A 157 -5.96 6.53 -10.40
CA LYS A 157 -6.02 5.33 -9.55
C LYS A 157 -4.97 5.31 -8.46
N VAL A 158 -3.84 5.96 -8.71
CA VAL A 158 -2.73 6.12 -7.78
C VAL A 158 -2.34 7.60 -7.74
N ARG A 159 -2.14 8.18 -6.56
CA ARG A 159 -1.79 9.60 -6.42
C ARG A 159 -0.28 9.84 -6.52
N ALA A 160 0.51 8.90 -6.00
CA ALA A 160 1.96 8.93 -6.06
C ALA A 160 2.52 7.52 -6.14
N VAL A 161 3.70 7.39 -6.72
CA VAL A 161 4.42 6.12 -6.85
C VAL A 161 5.80 6.23 -6.21
N GLY A 162 6.34 5.08 -5.81
CA GLY A 162 7.67 5.00 -5.22
C GLY A 162 8.18 3.57 -5.20
N VAL A 163 9.25 3.36 -4.45
CA VAL A 163 9.93 2.07 -4.36
C VAL A 163 10.21 1.69 -2.91
N SER A 164 10.31 0.39 -2.65
CA SER A 164 10.65 -0.19 -1.35
C SER A 164 11.79 -1.17 -1.53
N ASN A 165 12.78 -1.13 -0.62
CA ASN A 165 13.94 -2.03 -0.66
C ASN A 165 14.84 -1.89 -1.91
N PHE A 166 14.70 -0.83 -2.68
CA PHE A 166 15.56 -0.53 -3.82
C PHE A 166 16.88 0.07 -3.34
N ARG A 167 17.95 -0.21 -4.07
CA ARG A 167 19.23 0.48 -3.89
C ARG A 167 19.16 1.85 -4.56
N PRO A 168 19.98 2.83 -4.15
CA PRO A 168 19.93 4.18 -4.71
C PRO A 168 20.03 4.23 -6.25
N TRP A 169 20.88 3.39 -6.84
CA TRP A 169 21.04 3.34 -8.29
C TRP A 169 19.86 2.71 -9.03
N ASP A 170 19.21 1.68 -8.43
CA ASP A 170 18.00 1.09 -9.02
C ASP A 170 16.85 2.12 -8.99
N SER A 171 16.74 2.89 -7.89
CA SER A 171 15.77 3.98 -7.77
C SER A 171 16.03 5.09 -8.79
N ALA A 172 17.29 5.53 -8.92
CA ALA A 172 17.68 6.57 -9.88
C ALA A 172 17.40 6.14 -11.32
N LEU A 173 17.66 4.87 -11.64
CA LEU A 173 17.37 4.33 -12.98
C LEU A 173 15.87 4.34 -13.28
N LEU A 174 15.03 3.85 -12.35
CA LEU A 174 13.58 3.86 -12.55
C LEU A 174 13.03 5.29 -12.66
N GLN A 175 13.54 6.22 -11.84
CA GLN A 175 13.12 7.63 -11.86
C GLN A 175 13.51 8.35 -13.17
N SER A 176 14.49 7.86 -13.89
CA SER A 176 14.94 8.45 -15.16
C SER A 176 14.09 8.01 -16.36
N ARG A 177 13.11 7.14 -16.14
CA ARG A 177 12.22 6.57 -17.17
C ARG A 177 10.80 7.09 -17.01
#